data_d64e71a162ceda191d0440b7833c171f
#
_entry.id   d64e71a162ceda191d0440b7833c171f
#
_cell.length_a   1.000
_cell.length_b   1.000
_cell.length_c   1.000
_cell.angle_alpha   90.00
_cell.angle_beta   90.00
_cell.angle_gamma   90.00
#
_symmetry.space_group_name_H-M   'P 1'
#
loop_
_entity.id
_entity.type
_entity.pdbx_description
1 polymer ?
#
loop_
_entity_poly.entity_id
_entity_poly.type
_entity_poly.pdbx_seq_one_letter_code
_entity_poly.pdbx_strand_id
1 'polypeptide(L)'
;MKNILKLSGIGLMMLLVTVSCQKNEKADPMLEPVEESTPEQPMTKASFAKEEHDFGTMKKGEVVQHVYEVTNTGNKPLYINSVQPVCGCTAPDYTKDAIAPGEKGQVTLSFDSKNFNGDVTKTAQVFMNAENSPVTLSFKANVQ
;
A
#
# COMPACT_ATOMS: atom_id res chain seq x y z
N MET A 1 -58.57 28.45 -45.59
CA MET A 1 -58.93 28.05 -46.97
C MET A 1 -58.37 26.66 -47.17
N LYS A 2 -59.25 25.70 -47.12
CA LYS A 2 -59.62 24.81 -48.25
C LYS A 2 -58.41 23.95 -48.65
N ASN A 3 -58.44 22.70 -48.74
CA ASN A 3 -59.43 21.62 -48.87
C ASN A 3 -58.66 20.31 -48.83
N ILE A 4 -59.16 19.28 -48.18
CA ILE A 4 -59.95 18.20 -48.72
C ILE A 4 -59.19 17.36 -49.77
N LEU A 5 -59.00 16.11 -49.69
CA LEU A 5 -59.87 14.97 -49.67
C LEU A 5 -59.16 13.71 -50.14
N LYS A 6 -59.48 12.62 -49.55
CA LYS A 6 -59.88 11.32 -50.11
C LYS A 6 -58.76 10.38 -50.55
N LEU A 7 -58.85 9.25 -50.21
CA LEU A 7 -59.61 8.05 -50.04
C LEU A 7 -58.80 6.82 -50.49
N SER A 8 -58.90 5.82 -49.67
CA SER A 8 -59.20 4.43 -50.09
C SER A 8 -58.12 3.57 -50.66
N GLY A 9 -57.83 2.53 -49.94
CA GLY A 9 -57.13 1.36 -50.44
C GLY A 9 -57.13 0.27 -49.36
N ILE A 10 -58.19 -0.49 -49.36
CA ILE A 10 -58.36 -1.73 -48.61
C ILE A 10 -57.40 -2.76 -49.16
N GLY A 11 -56.53 -3.28 -48.28
CA GLY A 11 -55.67 -4.37 -48.59
C GLY A 11 -55.52 -5.25 -47.36
N LEU A 12 -56.47 -6.13 -47.22
CA LEU A 12 -56.45 -7.30 -46.34
C LEU A 12 -55.31 -8.19 -46.78
N MET A 13 -54.34 -8.56 -45.91
CA MET A 13 -53.87 -9.90 -45.85
C MET A 13 -52.72 -10.12 -44.87
N MET A 14 -53.00 -11.03 -44.00
CA MET A 14 -52.15 -12.07 -43.39
C MET A 14 -51.22 -11.76 -42.26
N LEU A 15 -51.74 -12.21 -41.13
CA LEU A 15 -51.01 -12.69 -39.97
C LEU A 15 -49.73 -13.49 -40.35
N LEU A 16 -48.63 -13.03 -39.92
CA LEU A 16 -47.51 -13.88 -39.49
C LEU A 16 -46.98 -13.37 -38.16
N VAL A 17 -47.50 -13.97 -37.13
CA VAL A 17 -46.94 -13.85 -35.80
C VAL A 17 -45.61 -14.62 -35.81
N THR A 18 -44.53 -13.92 -36.06
CA THR A 18 -43.23 -14.44 -35.70
C THR A 18 -43.00 -14.08 -34.23
N VAL A 19 -43.26 -15.04 -33.39
CA VAL A 19 -42.75 -15.06 -32.01
C VAL A 19 -41.23 -15.08 -32.10
N SER A 20 -40.63 -13.91 -32.12
CA SER A 20 -39.21 -13.74 -31.89
C SER A 20 -39.05 -13.94 -30.39
N CYS A 21 -38.57 -15.10 -30.01
CA CYS A 21 -37.97 -15.34 -28.70
C CYS A 21 -36.83 -14.34 -28.54
N GLN A 22 -37.09 -13.21 -27.89
CA GLN A 22 -36.05 -12.43 -27.30
C GLN A 22 -35.46 -13.27 -26.14
N LYS A 23 -34.38 -13.98 -26.46
CA LYS A 23 -33.45 -14.42 -25.47
C LYS A 23 -33.02 -13.18 -24.70
N ASN A 24 -33.53 -13.09 -23.51
CA ASN A 24 -33.05 -12.13 -22.52
C ASN A 24 -31.65 -12.62 -22.11
N GLU A 25 -30.66 -12.28 -22.92
CA GLU A 25 -29.27 -12.38 -22.51
C GLU A 25 -29.07 -11.29 -21.45
N LYS A 26 -29.22 -11.76 -20.23
CA LYS A 26 -28.72 -11.07 -19.07
C LYS A 26 -27.24 -10.88 -19.33
N ALA A 27 -26.88 -9.72 -19.86
CA ALA A 27 -25.48 -9.29 -19.88
C ALA A 27 -25.04 -9.26 -18.42
N ASP A 28 -24.20 -10.21 -18.04
CA ASP A 28 -23.43 -10.09 -16.84
C ASP A 28 -22.73 -8.74 -16.89
N PRO A 29 -22.81 -7.91 -15.84
CA PRO A 29 -21.99 -6.73 -15.77
C PRO A 29 -20.56 -7.25 -15.76
N MET A 30 -19.87 -7.06 -16.87
CA MET A 30 -18.44 -7.16 -16.99
C MET A 30 -17.88 -6.41 -15.80
N LEU A 31 -17.33 -7.14 -14.82
CA LEU A 31 -16.51 -6.58 -13.78
C LEU A 31 -15.34 -5.93 -14.51
N GLU A 32 -15.47 -4.64 -14.78
CA GLU A 32 -14.32 -3.83 -15.09
C GLU A 32 -13.36 -4.03 -13.92
N PRO A 33 -12.07 -4.32 -14.18
CA PRO A 33 -11.10 -4.32 -13.11
C PRO A 33 -11.18 -2.95 -12.50
N VAL A 34 -11.70 -2.87 -11.27
CA VAL A 34 -11.54 -1.69 -10.44
C VAL A 34 -10.03 -1.59 -10.27
N GLU A 35 -9.39 -0.76 -11.08
CA GLU A 35 -8.07 -0.27 -10.75
C GLU A 35 -8.26 0.46 -9.43
N GLU A 36 -7.95 -0.27 -8.36
CA GLU A 36 -7.80 0.29 -7.04
C GLU A 36 -6.59 1.24 -7.15
N SER A 37 -6.90 2.46 -7.62
CA SER A 37 -5.94 3.55 -7.61
C SER A 37 -5.63 3.81 -6.15
N THR A 38 -4.59 3.17 -5.66
CA THR A 38 -3.94 3.56 -4.41
C THR A 38 -3.77 5.08 -4.52
N PRO A 39 -4.37 5.88 -3.64
CA PRO A 39 -4.26 7.33 -3.76
C PRO A 39 -2.77 7.67 -3.78
N GLU A 40 -2.33 8.28 -4.87
CA GLU A 40 -0.94 8.67 -5.06
C GLU A 40 -0.57 9.63 -3.94
N GLN A 41 0.17 9.13 -2.96
CA GLN A 41 0.57 9.91 -1.80
C GLN A 41 1.56 10.98 -2.27
N PRO A 42 1.31 12.26 -1.98
CA PRO A 42 2.20 13.33 -2.42
C PRO A 42 3.59 13.12 -1.81
N MET A 43 4.63 13.18 -2.65
CA MET A 43 6.02 13.03 -2.22
C MET A 43 6.41 14.13 -1.23
N THR A 44 7.18 13.75 -0.22
CA THR A 44 7.73 14.64 0.81
C THR A 44 9.21 14.36 1.03
N LYS A 45 9.78 14.85 2.14
CA LYS A 45 11.16 14.57 2.56
C LYS A 45 11.17 14.03 3.98
N ALA A 46 12.04 13.05 4.21
CA ALA A 46 12.21 12.44 5.53
C ALA A 46 13.69 12.35 5.90
N SER A 47 13.98 12.44 7.17
CA SER A 47 15.33 12.28 7.70
C SER A 47 15.29 11.44 8.97
N PHE A 48 16.13 10.42 9.03
CA PHE A 48 16.36 9.66 10.25
C PHE A 48 17.45 10.32 11.10
N ALA A 49 17.25 10.39 12.42
CA ALA A 49 18.23 10.92 13.35
C ALA A 49 19.48 10.02 13.39
N LYS A 50 19.26 8.71 13.28
CA LYS A 50 20.29 7.66 13.14
C LYS A 50 19.72 6.53 12.30
N GLU A 51 20.53 5.94 11.44
CA GLU A 51 20.17 4.79 10.62
C GLU A 51 20.84 3.48 11.09
N GLU A 52 21.80 3.63 12.00
CA GLU A 52 22.53 2.51 12.60
C GLU A 52 22.44 2.51 14.12
N HIS A 53 22.38 1.32 14.71
CA HIS A 53 22.43 1.11 16.15
C HIS A 53 23.32 -0.07 16.50
N ASP A 54 24.06 0.04 17.61
CA ASP A 54 24.88 -1.04 18.15
C ASP A 54 24.36 -1.43 19.53
N PHE A 55 23.86 -2.64 19.64
CA PHE A 55 23.41 -3.23 20.92
C PHE A 55 24.57 -3.69 21.81
N GLY A 56 25.80 -3.76 21.26
CA GLY A 56 26.93 -4.30 21.97
C GLY A 56 26.83 -5.81 22.21
N THR A 57 27.34 -6.27 23.33
CA THR A 57 27.31 -7.70 23.72
C THR A 57 25.98 -8.02 24.40
N MET A 58 25.34 -9.11 23.94
CA MET A 58 24.08 -9.61 24.49
C MET A 58 24.12 -11.12 24.65
N LYS A 59 23.25 -11.66 25.51
CA LYS A 59 23.15 -13.11 25.73
C LYS A 59 22.33 -13.77 24.65
N LYS A 60 22.71 -14.99 24.29
CA LYS A 60 21.89 -15.81 23.39
C LYS A 60 20.50 -16.06 23.98
N GLY A 61 19.46 -15.85 23.16
CA GLY A 61 18.05 -15.92 23.55
C GLY A 61 17.48 -14.63 24.14
N GLU A 62 18.30 -13.59 24.24
CA GLU A 62 17.84 -12.26 24.63
C GLU A 62 17.12 -11.58 23.46
N VAL A 63 16.02 -10.88 23.77
CA VAL A 63 15.27 -10.05 22.81
C VAL A 63 15.55 -8.59 23.12
N VAL A 64 16.08 -7.88 22.14
CA VAL A 64 16.37 -6.44 22.24
C VAL A 64 15.57 -5.68 21.21
N GLN A 65 15.36 -4.40 21.49
CA GLN A 65 14.67 -3.52 20.54
C GLN A 65 15.30 -2.13 20.51
N HIS A 66 15.23 -1.49 19.36
CA HIS A 66 15.66 -0.11 19.19
C HIS A 66 14.62 0.68 18.40
N VAL A 67 14.43 1.93 18.81
CA VAL A 67 13.52 2.89 18.16
C VAL A 67 14.34 3.86 17.32
N TYR A 68 14.10 3.83 16.02
CA TYR A 68 14.64 4.81 15.07
C TYR A 68 13.64 5.93 14.90
N GLU A 69 14.08 7.16 15.10
CA GLU A 69 13.25 8.34 14.96
C GLU A 69 13.39 8.91 13.55
N VAL A 70 12.28 9.08 12.87
CA VAL A 70 12.18 9.75 11.56
C VAL A 70 11.46 11.08 11.70
N THR A 71 11.99 12.11 11.07
CA THR A 71 11.39 13.44 11.04
C THR A 71 10.90 13.74 9.62
N ASN A 72 9.67 14.23 9.49
CA ASN A 72 9.18 14.77 8.23
C ASN A 72 9.79 16.16 8.01
N THR A 73 10.79 16.24 7.15
CA THR A 73 11.49 17.49 6.82
C THR A 73 10.92 18.19 5.59
N GLY A 74 9.88 17.62 4.99
CA GLY A 74 9.19 18.20 3.85
C GLY A 74 7.97 19.03 4.23
N ASN A 75 7.14 19.34 3.26
CA ASN A 75 5.95 20.20 3.41
C ASN A 75 4.62 19.46 3.15
N LYS A 76 4.67 18.14 3.00
CA LYS A 76 3.52 17.26 2.81
C LYS A 76 3.52 16.19 3.90
N PRO A 77 2.37 15.57 4.21
CA PRO A 77 2.33 14.46 5.16
C PRO A 77 3.26 13.32 4.74
N LEU A 78 4.01 12.78 5.69
CA LEU A 78 4.86 11.60 5.52
C LEU A 78 4.11 10.36 6.00
N TYR A 79 4.10 9.32 5.17
CA TYR A 79 3.55 8.01 5.49
C TYR A 79 4.64 6.96 5.42
N ILE A 80 4.74 6.15 6.47
CA ILE A 80 5.56 4.93 6.44
C ILE A 80 4.67 3.81 5.90
N ASN A 81 4.92 3.38 4.68
CA ASN A 81 4.09 2.41 3.98
C ASN A 81 4.37 0.98 4.45
N SER A 82 5.64 0.65 4.62
CA SER A 82 6.07 -0.65 5.13
C SER A 82 7.49 -0.62 5.67
N VAL A 83 7.80 -1.59 6.54
CA VAL A 83 9.17 -1.87 7.00
C VAL A 83 9.45 -3.35 6.73
N GLN A 84 10.49 -3.62 5.94
CA GLN A 84 10.84 -4.96 5.48
C GLN A 84 12.20 -5.38 6.03
N PRO A 85 12.25 -6.21 7.08
CA PRO A 85 13.49 -6.77 7.58
C PRO A 85 14.02 -7.86 6.63
N VAL A 86 15.34 -7.99 6.54
CA VAL A 86 15.98 -9.01 5.70
C VAL A 86 15.79 -10.42 6.23
N CYS A 87 15.49 -10.59 7.52
CA CYS A 87 15.25 -11.91 8.13
C CYS A 87 14.02 -11.89 9.04
N GLY A 88 13.38 -13.05 9.20
CA GLY A 88 12.28 -13.26 10.15
C GLY A 88 12.68 -13.20 11.65
N CYS A 89 13.95 -12.96 11.94
CA CYS A 89 14.47 -12.76 13.31
C CYS A 89 14.28 -11.32 13.82
N THR A 90 13.81 -10.42 12.95
CA THR A 90 13.58 -9.02 13.26
C THR A 90 12.09 -8.71 13.05
N ALA A 91 11.41 -8.26 14.09
CA ALA A 91 10.03 -7.83 14.04
C ALA A 91 9.96 -6.31 13.97
N PRO A 92 9.41 -5.74 12.90
CA PRO A 92 9.25 -4.30 12.77
C PRO A 92 7.91 -3.81 13.34
N ASP A 93 7.94 -2.65 13.96
CA ASP A 93 6.74 -1.84 14.24
C ASP A 93 7.03 -0.39 13.85
N TYR A 94 6.01 0.37 13.49
CA TYR A 94 6.21 1.74 13.02
C TYR A 94 4.94 2.58 13.14
N THR A 95 5.10 3.90 13.13
CA THR A 95 3.99 4.87 13.11
C THR A 95 3.11 4.65 11.88
N LYS A 96 1.82 4.33 12.10
CA LYS A 96 0.84 4.05 11.04
C LYS A 96 0.14 5.31 10.54
N ASP A 97 0.06 6.32 11.40
CA ASP A 97 -0.60 7.57 11.09
C ASP A 97 0.30 8.49 10.24
N ALA A 98 -0.35 9.45 9.57
CA ALA A 98 0.36 10.48 8.83
C ALA A 98 1.20 11.35 9.78
N ILE A 99 2.49 11.51 9.47
CA ILE A 99 3.40 12.36 10.19
C ILE A 99 3.37 13.74 9.54
N ALA A 100 2.87 14.75 10.26
CA ALA A 100 2.77 16.10 9.73
C ALA A 100 4.15 16.74 9.46
N PRO A 101 4.24 17.76 8.59
CA PRO A 101 5.47 18.51 8.37
C PRO A 101 6.09 19.01 9.68
N GLY A 102 7.37 18.69 9.91
CA GLY A 102 8.10 19.01 11.13
C GLY A 102 7.90 18.04 12.29
N GLU A 103 6.94 17.15 12.20
CA GLU A 103 6.66 16.14 13.24
C GLU A 103 7.56 14.90 13.08
N LYS A 104 7.57 14.09 14.13
CA LYS A 104 8.37 12.88 14.24
C LYS A 104 7.51 11.63 14.25
N GLY A 105 7.99 10.60 13.57
CA GLY A 105 7.51 9.24 13.64
C GLY A 105 8.58 8.29 14.18
N GLN A 106 8.22 7.04 14.37
CA GLN A 106 9.09 6.02 14.93
C GLN A 106 9.04 4.74 14.11
N VAL A 107 10.19 4.10 13.98
CA VAL A 107 10.34 2.74 13.48
C VAL A 107 11.07 1.94 14.56
N THR A 108 10.41 0.92 15.07
CA THR A 108 10.99 0.02 16.09
C THR A 108 11.40 -1.28 15.44
N LEU A 109 12.65 -1.70 15.65
CA LEU A 109 13.12 -3.02 15.26
C LEU A 109 13.40 -3.84 16.52
N SER A 110 12.76 -5.01 16.61
CA SER A 110 12.96 -5.97 17.71
C SER A 110 13.73 -7.18 17.17
N PHE A 111 14.80 -7.58 17.84
CA PHE A 111 15.67 -8.68 17.43
C PHE A 111 15.70 -9.79 18.48
N ASP A 112 15.39 -11.02 18.06
CA ASP A 112 15.52 -12.24 18.86
C ASP A 112 16.83 -12.95 18.52
N SER A 113 17.73 -13.00 19.49
CA SER A 113 19.07 -13.59 19.34
C SER A 113 19.13 -15.12 19.50
N LYS A 114 18.00 -15.80 19.72
CA LYS A 114 17.92 -17.23 20.05
C LYS A 114 18.72 -18.14 19.11
N ASN A 115 18.71 -17.83 17.82
CA ASN A 115 19.35 -18.66 16.79
C ASN A 115 20.67 -18.07 16.27
N PHE A 116 21.28 -17.14 17.02
CA PHE A 116 22.50 -16.45 16.60
C PHE A 116 23.62 -16.67 17.64
N ASN A 117 24.84 -16.45 17.18
CA ASN A 117 26.06 -16.51 17.99
C ASN A 117 27.15 -15.67 17.30
N GLY A 118 27.95 -14.94 18.09
CA GLY A 118 29.01 -14.06 17.59
C GLY A 118 28.44 -12.75 17.02
N ASP A 119 29.19 -12.13 16.10
CA ASP A 119 28.83 -10.84 15.51
C ASP A 119 27.70 -10.97 14.52
N VAL A 120 26.67 -10.16 14.73
CA VAL A 120 25.45 -10.12 13.93
C VAL A 120 25.22 -8.71 13.43
N THR A 121 24.96 -8.56 12.13
CA THR A 121 24.44 -7.31 11.54
C THR A 121 23.13 -7.62 10.85
N LYS A 122 22.11 -6.82 11.09
CA LYS A 122 20.79 -6.94 10.47
C LYS A 122 20.35 -5.62 9.92
N THR A 123 19.57 -5.69 8.85
CA THR A 123 19.03 -4.52 8.15
C THR A 123 17.53 -4.66 7.93
N ALA A 124 16.87 -3.52 7.81
CA ALA A 124 15.49 -3.42 7.41
C ALA A 124 15.30 -2.22 6.46
N GLN A 125 14.52 -2.39 5.42
CA GLN A 125 14.18 -1.31 4.50
C GLN A 125 12.87 -0.66 4.90
N VAL A 126 12.88 0.67 4.99
CA VAL A 126 11.71 1.49 5.31
C VAL A 126 11.21 2.16 4.04
N PHE A 127 10.01 1.80 3.62
CA PHE A 127 9.34 2.36 2.45
C PHE A 127 8.38 3.47 2.88
N MET A 128 8.53 4.63 2.26
CA MET A 128 7.80 5.86 2.60
C MET A 128 7.45 6.63 1.32
N ASN A 129 6.53 7.59 1.40
CA ASN A 129 6.31 8.57 0.33
C ASN A 129 7.35 9.72 0.38
N ALA A 130 8.61 9.41 0.55
CA ALA A 130 9.71 10.37 0.62
C ALA A 130 10.69 10.18 -0.55
N GLU A 131 11.33 11.27 -0.98
CA GLU A 131 12.27 11.29 -2.12
C GLU A 131 13.45 10.32 -1.93
N ASN A 132 13.85 10.05 -0.69
CA ASN A 132 14.95 9.14 -0.33
C ASN A 132 14.48 7.73 0.05
N SER A 133 13.24 7.36 -0.28
CA SER A 133 12.72 6.00 -0.04
C SER A 133 13.22 5.00 -1.09
N PRO A 134 13.57 3.75 -0.70
CA PRO A 134 13.61 3.24 0.66
C PRO A 134 14.85 3.66 1.44
N VAL A 135 14.71 3.83 2.75
CA VAL A 135 15.86 4.02 3.67
C VAL A 135 16.21 2.70 4.34
N THR A 136 17.50 2.40 4.45
CA THR A 136 17.99 1.18 5.12
C THR A 136 18.41 1.49 6.55
N LEU A 137 17.69 0.92 7.50
CA LEU A 137 18.10 0.90 8.91
C LEU A 137 18.91 -0.35 9.22
N SER A 138 19.89 -0.23 10.09
CA SER A 138 20.76 -1.34 10.49
C SER A 138 21.02 -1.36 11.98
N PHE A 139 21.27 -2.56 12.50
CA PHE A 139 21.82 -2.72 13.84
C PHE A 139 22.89 -3.81 13.87
N LYS A 140 23.75 -3.71 14.88
CA LYS A 140 24.81 -4.68 15.19
C LYS A 140 24.63 -5.23 16.60
N ALA A 141 25.04 -6.46 16.83
CA ALA A 141 25.09 -7.10 18.15
C ALA A 141 26.16 -8.17 18.16
N ASN A 142 26.76 -8.42 19.33
CA ASN A 142 27.63 -9.57 19.58
C ASN A 142 26.92 -10.53 20.54
N VAL A 143 26.48 -11.70 20.04
CA VAL A 143 25.69 -12.69 20.78
C VAL A 143 26.64 -13.73 21.41
N GLN A 144 26.58 -13.87 22.73
CA GLN A 144 27.42 -14.81 23.52
C GLN A 144 26.57 -15.78 24.35
#